data_890dc84e10deabc262fa2ddd069c3214
#
_entry.id   890dc84e10deabc262fa2ddd069c3214
#
_cell.length_a   1.000
_cell.length_b   1.000
_cell.length_c   1.000
_cell.angle_alpha   90.00
_cell.angle_beta   90.00
_cell.angle_gamma   90.00
#
_symmetry.space_group_name_H-M   'P 1'
#
loop_
_entity.id
_entity.type
_entity.pdbx_description
1 polymer ?
#
loop_
_entity_poly.entity_id
_entity_poly.type
_entity_poly.pdbx_seq_one_letter_code
_entity_poly.pdbx_strand_id
1 'polypeptide(L)'
;MKIGVMEVPGIPLGRQNVKDSRLDQADKLVQAKKKTYPQVEVVGAEDALEADTIVVLKENRLDLVLKDLEFVETRLGRAPEEAEKNLLNKMKAVLEKEGFISGIEMTPGERELISGYGLFTIKPVVEVSSEEVENLTALFIRILQDSGFICFLTVGDKENRAWLIKKGSTAWEASGAIHSDIQKGFIRAEIISFNDFIQAGGETQAKQAGKMRLESKEYIMQDADLANFRFNK
;
A
#
# COMPACT_ATOMS: atom_id res chain seq x y z
N MET A 1 -6.16 -3.60 1.46
CA MET A 1 -5.62 -3.33 0.12
C MET A 1 -6.15 -4.36 -0.85
N LYS A 2 -6.63 -3.91 -2.01
CA LYS A 2 -7.10 -4.76 -3.10
C LYS A 2 -6.08 -4.67 -4.25
N ILE A 3 -5.65 -5.81 -4.79
CA ILE A 3 -4.68 -5.93 -5.90
C ILE A 3 -5.43 -6.44 -7.12
N GLY A 4 -5.47 -5.66 -8.18
CA GLY A 4 -6.04 -6.06 -9.48
C GLY A 4 -4.99 -6.75 -10.35
N VAL A 5 -5.22 -7.98 -10.73
CA VAL A 5 -4.30 -8.76 -11.56
C VAL A 5 -4.83 -8.84 -12.98
N MET A 6 -4.04 -8.29 -13.93
CA MET A 6 -4.39 -8.26 -15.36
C MET A 6 -3.59 -9.33 -16.09
N GLU A 7 -4.25 -10.49 -16.29
CA GLU A 7 -3.71 -11.60 -17.09
C GLU A 7 -2.30 -12.07 -16.66
N VAL A 8 -2.08 -12.18 -15.33
CA VAL A 8 -0.83 -12.72 -14.77
C VAL A 8 -1.10 -14.14 -14.25
N PRO A 9 -0.75 -15.18 -14.99
CA PRO A 9 -0.91 -16.56 -14.54
C PRO A 9 -0.10 -16.83 -13.27
N GLY A 10 -0.62 -17.69 -12.39
CA GLY A 10 0.10 -18.14 -11.20
C GLY A 10 -0.11 -17.27 -9.94
N ILE A 11 -0.69 -16.08 -10.04
CA ILE A 11 -1.10 -15.30 -8.86
C ILE A 11 -2.49 -15.77 -8.43
N PRO A 12 -2.67 -16.35 -7.22
CA PRO A 12 -3.97 -16.84 -6.77
C PRO A 12 -4.91 -15.68 -6.40
N LEU A 13 -6.17 -15.77 -6.85
CA LEU A 13 -7.21 -14.81 -6.49
C LEU A 13 -7.70 -15.01 -5.04
N GLY A 14 -8.39 -14.01 -4.51
CA GLY A 14 -8.95 -14.00 -3.17
C GLY A 14 -7.98 -13.47 -2.11
N ARG A 15 -8.23 -13.81 -0.84
CA ARG A 15 -7.42 -13.31 0.28
C ARG A 15 -6.09 -14.02 0.37
N GLN A 16 -5.01 -13.25 0.39
CA GLN A 16 -3.64 -13.74 0.49
C GLN A 16 -2.95 -13.12 1.72
N ASN A 17 -2.18 -13.96 2.45
CA ASN A 17 -1.31 -13.49 3.52
C ASN A 17 0.03 -13.05 2.93
N VAL A 18 0.48 -11.85 3.26
CA VAL A 18 1.81 -11.38 2.87
C VAL A 18 2.80 -11.72 3.98
N LYS A 19 3.57 -12.79 3.78
CA LYS A 19 4.55 -13.25 4.77
C LYS A 19 5.72 -12.28 4.84
N ASP A 20 5.74 -11.46 5.88
CA ASP A 20 6.84 -10.53 6.18
C ASP A 20 7.81 -11.19 7.15
N SER A 21 9.04 -11.43 6.71
CA SER A 21 10.09 -12.04 7.53
C SER A 21 10.46 -11.21 8.76
N ARG A 22 10.17 -9.90 8.76
CA ARG A 22 10.40 -9.01 9.92
C ARG A 22 9.46 -9.37 11.06
N LEU A 23 8.20 -9.71 10.76
CA LEU A 23 7.27 -10.22 11.77
C LEU A 23 7.75 -11.56 12.33
N ASP A 24 8.33 -12.44 11.50
CA ASP A 24 8.90 -13.71 11.97
C ASP A 24 10.11 -13.50 12.90
N GLN A 25 10.94 -12.51 12.61
CA GLN A 25 12.07 -12.18 13.47
C GLN A 25 11.61 -11.59 14.81
N ALA A 26 10.64 -10.68 14.79
CA ALA A 26 10.03 -10.14 16.02
C ALA A 26 9.37 -11.23 16.86
N ASP A 27 8.68 -12.18 16.22
CA ASP A 27 7.99 -13.30 16.89
C ASP A 27 8.96 -14.28 17.57
N LYS A 28 10.18 -14.42 17.09
CA LYS A 28 11.23 -15.20 17.77
C LYS A 28 11.66 -14.60 19.09
N LEU A 29 11.60 -13.26 19.22
CA LEU A 29 11.95 -12.54 20.43
C LEU A 29 10.79 -12.43 21.42
N VAL A 30 9.58 -12.22 20.87
CA VAL A 30 8.33 -12.12 21.65
C VAL A 30 7.39 -13.21 21.19
N GLN A 31 7.44 -14.36 21.85
CA GLN A 31 6.64 -15.55 21.51
C GLN A 31 5.19 -15.32 21.88
N ALA A 32 4.42 -14.72 20.97
CA ALA A 32 2.99 -14.51 21.15
C ALA A 32 2.17 -15.80 20.97
N LYS A 33 0.97 -15.80 21.55
CA LYS A 33 0.01 -16.90 21.33
C LYS A 33 -0.49 -16.98 19.89
N LYS A 34 -0.43 -15.87 19.15
CA LYS A 34 -0.89 -15.75 17.78
C LYS A 34 0.04 -14.84 16.97
N LYS A 35 0.28 -15.20 15.71
CA LYS A 35 0.97 -14.38 14.73
C LYS A 35 0.05 -14.10 13.53
N THR A 36 -0.08 -12.84 13.14
CA THR A 36 -0.98 -12.44 12.06
C THR A 36 -0.23 -11.57 11.04
N TYR A 37 -0.09 -12.11 9.84
CA TYR A 37 0.45 -11.38 8.70
C TYR A 37 -0.59 -10.41 8.12
N PRO A 38 -0.16 -9.33 7.42
CA PRO A 38 -1.07 -8.49 6.69
C PRO A 38 -1.74 -9.28 5.57
N GLN A 39 -2.97 -8.93 5.29
CA GLN A 39 -3.75 -9.57 4.22
C GLN A 39 -4.02 -8.59 3.10
N VAL A 40 -3.96 -9.11 1.88
CA VAL A 40 -4.40 -8.43 0.67
C VAL A 40 -5.51 -9.23 0.01
N GLU A 41 -6.38 -8.55 -0.73
CA GLU A 41 -7.39 -9.17 -1.59
C GLU A 41 -6.93 -9.08 -3.02
N VAL A 42 -6.77 -10.21 -3.68
CA VAL A 42 -6.38 -10.29 -5.09
C VAL A 42 -7.63 -10.53 -5.93
N VAL A 43 -7.87 -9.66 -6.89
CA VAL A 43 -9.02 -9.71 -7.81
C VAL A 43 -8.55 -9.83 -9.25
N GLY A 44 -9.37 -10.45 -10.10
CA GLY A 44 -9.10 -10.58 -11.52
C GLY A 44 -9.37 -9.30 -12.30
N ALA A 45 -9.21 -9.38 -13.61
CA ALA A 45 -9.37 -8.27 -14.55
C ALA A 45 -10.75 -7.58 -14.46
N GLU A 46 -11.82 -8.35 -14.19
CA GLU A 46 -13.19 -7.84 -14.11
C GLU A 46 -13.38 -6.81 -12.98
N ASP A 47 -12.69 -7.04 -11.83
CA ASP A 47 -12.76 -6.18 -10.64
C ASP A 47 -11.53 -5.27 -10.47
N ALA A 48 -10.59 -5.28 -11.43
CA ALA A 48 -9.33 -4.55 -11.32
C ALA A 48 -9.50 -3.02 -11.21
N LEU A 49 -10.57 -2.49 -11.78
CA LEU A 49 -10.92 -1.07 -11.66
C LEU A 49 -11.24 -0.64 -10.22
N GLU A 50 -11.61 -1.56 -9.35
CA GLU A 50 -11.84 -1.28 -7.92
C GLU A 50 -10.60 -1.49 -7.05
N ALA A 51 -9.50 -1.96 -7.62
CA ALA A 51 -8.28 -2.25 -6.87
C ALA A 51 -7.50 -0.98 -6.50
N ASP A 52 -6.65 -1.09 -5.48
CA ASP A 52 -5.72 -0.01 -5.07
C ASP A 52 -4.49 0.06 -5.98
N THR A 53 -4.13 -1.06 -6.62
CA THR A 53 -2.98 -1.20 -7.53
C THR A 53 -3.29 -2.21 -8.62
N ILE A 54 -2.64 -2.08 -9.76
CA ILE A 54 -2.73 -3.01 -10.90
C ILE A 54 -1.41 -3.78 -11.02
N VAL A 55 -1.51 -5.08 -11.21
CA VAL A 55 -0.36 -5.96 -11.51
C VAL A 55 -0.53 -6.51 -12.91
N VAL A 56 0.49 -6.37 -13.73
CA VAL A 56 0.48 -6.79 -15.14
C VAL A 56 1.84 -7.40 -15.51
N LEU A 57 1.86 -8.36 -16.44
CA LEU A 57 3.12 -8.81 -17.03
C LEU A 57 3.80 -7.68 -17.81
N LYS A 58 5.14 -7.60 -17.75
CA LYS A 58 5.93 -6.57 -18.47
C LYS A 58 5.59 -6.53 -19.96
N GLU A 59 5.41 -7.69 -20.57
CA GLU A 59 5.04 -7.84 -21.98
C GLU A 59 3.63 -7.29 -22.29
N ASN A 60 2.70 -7.29 -21.33
CA ASN A 60 1.30 -6.89 -21.52
C ASN A 60 1.04 -5.45 -21.01
N ARG A 61 2.09 -4.73 -20.55
CA ARG A 61 1.90 -3.37 -20.01
C ARG A 61 1.23 -2.39 -20.98
N LEU A 62 1.55 -2.54 -22.26
CA LEU A 62 1.01 -1.66 -23.32
C LEU A 62 -0.49 -1.83 -23.50
N ASP A 63 -1.06 -3.00 -23.19
CA ASP A 63 -2.51 -3.23 -23.29
C ASP A 63 -3.29 -2.32 -22.31
N LEU A 64 -2.73 -2.05 -21.12
CA LEU A 64 -3.33 -1.10 -20.17
C LEU A 64 -3.25 0.33 -20.69
N VAL A 65 -2.11 0.71 -21.24
CA VAL A 65 -1.88 2.06 -21.81
C VAL A 65 -2.84 2.31 -22.97
N LEU A 66 -2.99 1.34 -23.87
CA LEU A 66 -3.88 1.44 -25.03
C LEU A 66 -5.36 1.54 -24.63
N LYS A 67 -5.80 0.75 -23.62
CA LYS A 67 -7.16 0.84 -23.09
C LYS A 67 -7.46 2.24 -22.53
N ASP A 68 -6.55 2.79 -21.75
CA ASP A 68 -6.72 4.12 -21.17
C ASP A 68 -6.62 5.22 -22.24
N LEU A 69 -5.76 5.05 -23.24
CA LEU A 69 -5.63 5.99 -24.36
C LEU A 69 -6.93 6.04 -25.18
N GLU A 70 -7.51 4.88 -25.52
CA GLU A 70 -8.79 4.79 -26.24
C GLU A 70 -9.92 5.48 -25.45
N PHE A 71 -9.96 5.27 -24.11
CA PHE A 71 -10.92 5.95 -23.26
C PHE A 71 -10.74 7.47 -23.30
N VAL A 72 -9.50 7.96 -23.15
CA VAL A 72 -9.18 9.39 -23.14
C VAL A 72 -9.52 10.04 -24.49
N GLU A 73 -9.19 9.41 -25.61
CA GLU A 73 -9.51 9.91 -26.95
C GLU A 73 -11.03 9.95 -27.19
N THR A 74 -11.73 8.91 -26.79
CA THR A 74 -13.20 8.86 -26.88
C THR A 74 -13.83 10.00 -26.07
N ARG A 75 -13.31 10.27 -24.87
CA ARG A 75 -13.83 11.33 -24.01
C ARG A 75 -13.52 12.72 -24.58
N LEU A 76 -12.33 12.93 -25.13
CA LEU A 76 -11.97 14.16 -25.83
C LEU A 76 -12.89 14.44 -27.02
N GLY A 77 -13.28 13.40 -27.76
CA GLY A 77 -14.22 13.49 -28.88
C GLY A 77 -15.64 13.93 -28.50
N ARG A 78 -16.02 13.85 -27.23
CA ARG A 78 -17.32 14.31 -26.69
C ARG A 78 -17.33 15.79 -26.31
N ALA A 79 -16.31 16.57 -26.71
CA ALA A 79 -16.18 18.00 -26.45
C ALA A 79 -16.37 18.39 -24.96
N PRO A 80 -15.53 17.89 -24.07
CA PRO A 80 -15.61 18.20 -22.65
C PRO A 80 -15.34 19.69 -22.37
N GLU A 81 -15.68 20.14 -21.17
CA GLU A 81 -15.34 21.49 -20.71
C GLU A 81 -13.81 21.70 -20.69
N GLU A 82 -13.37 22.97 -20.79
CA GLU A 82 -11.96 23.29 -20.99
C GLU A 82 -11.03 22.76 -19.89
N ALA A 83 -11.47 22.74 -18.63
CA ALA A 83 -10.68 22.20 -17.51
C ALA A 83 -10.44 20.68 -17.67
N GLU A 84 -11.50 19.94 -18.00
CA GLU A 84 -11.44 18.50 -18.26
C GLU A 84 -10.60 18.20 -19.50
N LYS A 85 -10.79 18.97 -20.58
CA LYS A 85 -10.04 18.82 -21.83
C LYS A 85 -8.55 19.00 -21.64
N ASN A 86 -8.14 19.99 -20.84
CA ASN A 86 -6.74 20.21 -20.52
C ASN A 86 -6.13 19.04 -19.77
N LEU A 87 -6.85 18.46 -18.79
CA LEU A 87 -6.41 17.29 -18.05
C LEU A 87 -6.31 16.04 -18.94
N LEU A 88 -7.34 15.81 -19.77
CA LEU A 88 -7.33 14.70 -20.72
C LEU A 88 -6.17 14.80 -21.75
N ASN A 89 -5.84 16.00 -22.21
CA ASN A 89 -4.66 16.19 -23.07
C ASN A 89 -3.34 15.92 -22.36
N LYS A 90 -3.20 16.26 -21.05
CA LYS A 90 -2.04 15.86 -20.24
C LYS A 90 -1.92 14.34 -20.15
N MET A 91 -3.04 13.66 -19.89
CA MET A 91 -3.10 12.20 -19.82
C MET A 91 -2.72 11.56 -21.15
N LYS A 92 -3.33 12.04 -22.26
CA LYS A 92 -3.03 11.57 -23.61
C LYS A 92 -1.53 11.67 -23.91
N ALA A 93 -0.90 12.82 -23.64
CA ALA A 93 0.52 13.04 -23.89
C ALA A 93 1.45 12.09 -23.11
N VAL A 94 1.02 11.60 -21.93
CA VAL A 94 1.77 10.60 -21.15
C VAL A 94 1.54 9.21 -21.73
N LEU A 95 0.29 8.86 -22.05
CA LEU A 95 -0.07 7.55 -22.61
C LEU A 95 0.54 7.32 -23.99
N GLU A 96 0.59 8.33 -24.86
CA GLU A 96 1.27 8.27 -26.17
C GLU A 96 2.78 8.02 -26.08
N LYS A 97 3.38 8.32 -24.91
CA LYS A 97 4.77 7.98 -24.59
C LYS A 97 4.91 6.68 -23.81
N GLU A 98 3.88 5.87 -23.84
CA GLU A 98 3.81 4.60 -23.11
C GLU A 98 3.94 4.75 -21.58
N GLY A 99 3.67 5.95 -21.04
CA GLY A 99 3.70 6.22 -19.60
C GLY A 99 2.38 5.86 -18.91
N PHE A 100 2.39 5.89 -17.56
CA PHE A 100 1.20 5.69 -16.74
C PHE A 100 0.68 7.01 -16.18
N ILE A 101 -0.64 7.18 -16.14
CA ILE A 101 -1.32 8.38 -15.62
C ILE A 101 -0.97 8.61 -14.14
N SER A 102 -0.67 7.58 -13.37
CA SER A 102 -0.27 7.67 -11.96
C SER A 102 0.98 8.53 -11.72
N GLY A 103 1.80 8.76 -12.74
CA GLY A 103 2.96 9.66 -12.71
C GLY A 103 2.61 11.14 -12.88
N ILE A 104 1.34 11.49 -13.18
CA ILE A 104 0.91 12.88 -13.36
C ILE A 104 0.56 13.50 -12.01
N GLU A 105 1.18 14.63 -11.67
CA GLU A 105 0.74 15.43 -10.54
C GLU A 105 -0.61 16.09 -10.86
N MET A 106 -1.60 15.84 -10.01
CA MET A 106 -2.96 16.36 -10.17
C MET A 106 -3.40 17.08 -8.90
N THR A 107 -4.02 18.22 -9.09
CA THR A 107 -4.72 18.93 -8.01
C THR A 107 -5.93 18.15 -7.51
N PRO A 108 -6.46 18.43 -6.31
CA PRO A 108 -7.70 17.81 -5.83
C PRO A 108 -8.87 17.99 -6.79
N GLY A 109 -9.03 19.19 -7.39
CA GLY A 109 -10.08 19.46 -8.37
C GLY A 109 -9.93 18.64 -9.67
N GLU A 110 -8.70 18.46 -10.18
CA GLU A 110 -8.44 17.60 -11.34
C GLU A 110 -8.77 16.14 -11.03
N ARG A 111 -8.48 15.66 -9.81
CA ARG A 111 -8.83 14.28 -9.38
C ARG A 111 -10.34 14.09 -9.32
N GLU A 112 -11.08 15.09 -8.87
CA GLU A 112 -12.53 15.04 -8.79
C GLU A 112 -13.18 14.98 -10.18
N LEU A 113 -12.66 15.73 -11.16
CA LEU A 113 -13.15 15.71 -12.54
C LEU A 113 -13.13 14.30 -13.18
N ILE A 114 -12.21 13.45 -12.78
CA ILE A 114 -12.01 12.12 -13.36
C ILE A 114 -12.34 10.99 -12.38
N SER A 115 -12.92 11.28 -11.22
CA SER A 115 -13.19 10.30 -10.16
C SER A 115 -14.10 9.14 -10.61
N GLY A 116 -14.94 9.35 -11.62
CA GLY A 116 -15.81 8.34 -12.22
C GLY A 116 -15.21 7.62 -13.44
N TYR A 117 -13.94 7.89 -13.80
CA TYR A 117 -13.33 7.28 -14.99
C TYR A 117 -12.76 5.90 -14.70
N GLY A 118 -13.05 4.95 -15.56
CA GLY A 118 -12.51 3.59 -15.49
C GLY A 118 -11.11 3.50 -16.08
N LEU A 119 -10.14 4.23 -15.50
CA LEU A 119 -8.76 4.24 -15.95
C LEU A 119 -7.90 3.30 -15.08
N PHE A 120 -7.15 2.42 -15.72
CA PHE A 120 -6.26 1.47 -15.04
C PHE A 120 -4.97 2.14 -14.56
N THR A 121 -4.33 2.90 -15.45
CA THR A 121 -2.99 3.45 -15.20
C THR A 121 -2.99 4.70 -14.32
N ILE A 122 -4.16 5.15 -13.86
CA ILE A 122 -4.28 6.19 -12.82
C ILE A 122 -3.87 5.68 -11.44
N LYS A 123 -3.87 4.37 -11.25
CA LYS A 123 -3.42 3.66 -10.06
C LYS A 123 -1.95 3.29 -10.22
N PRO A 124 -1.23 3.00 -9.11
CA PRO A 124 0.07 2.37 -9.22
C PRO A 124 -0.01 1.11 -10.07
N VAL A 125 0.85 1.00 -11.07
CA VAL A 125 0.98 -0.20 -11.91
C VAL A 125 2.30 -0.88 -11.56
N VAL A 126 2.24 -2.15 -11.19
CA VAL A 126 3.39 -3.00 -10.88
C VAL A 126 3.59 -3.98 -12.02
N GLU A 127 4.65 -3.76 -12.77
CA GLU A 127 5.06 -4.63 -13.86
C GLU A 127 5.85 -5.82 -13.29
N VAL A 128 5.44 -7.04 -13.62
CA VAL A 128 6.06 -8.28 -13.13
C VAL A 128 6.54 -9.15 -14.28
N SER A 129 7.56 -9.96 -14.03
CA SER A 129 7.96 -11.02 -14.96
C SER A 129 7.37 -12.38 -14.54
N SER A 130 7.35 -13.34 -15.44
CA SER A 130 6.88 -14.70 -15.15
C SER A 130 7.73 -15.37 -14.07
N GLU A 131 9.06 -15.11 -14.03
CA GLU A 131 9.95 -15.65 -13.00
C GLU A 131 9.63 -15.11 -11.60
N GLU A 132 9.22 -13.84 -11.49
CA GLU A 132 8.85 -13.24 -10.20
C GLU A 132 7.61 -13.90 -9.59
N VAL A 133 6.71 -14.43 -10.42
CA VAL A 133 5.50 -15.12 -9.98
C VAL A 133 5.82 -16.46 -9.29
N GLU A 134 6.97 -17.07 -9.57
CA GLU A 134 7.40 -18.31 -8.91
C GLU A 134 7.65 -18.10 -7.40
N ASN A 135 7.97 -16.86 -6.98
CA ASN A 135 8.14 -16.51 -5.56
C ASN A 135 7.08 -15.50 -5.08
N LEU A 136 5.86 -15.97 -4.88
CA LEU A 136 4.73 -15.13 -4.45
C LEU A 136 5.01 -14.36 -3.16
N THR A 137 5.81 -14.89 -2.23
CA THR A 137 6.14 -14.19 -0.98
C THR A 137 6.93 -12.92 -1.25
N ALA A 138 7.99 -13.00 -2.05
CA ALA A 138 8.78 -11.83 -2.43
C ALA A 138 7.98 -10.88 -3.32
N LEU A 139 7.20 -11.44 -4.23
CA LEU A 139 6.35 -10.68 -5.15
C LEU A 139 5.33 -9.80 -4.42
N PHE A 140 4.57 -10.35 -3.47
CA PHE A 140 3.59 -9.56 -2.71
C PHE A 140 4.24 -8.45 -1.89
N ILE A 141 5.41 -8.67 -1.29
CA ILE A 141 6.15 -7.62 -0.58
C ILE A 141 6.52 -6.49 -1.55
N ARG A 142 7.05 -6.83 -2.74
CA ARG A 142 7.38 -5.84 -3.77
C ARG A 142 6.14 -5.09 -4.25
N ILE A 143 5.04 -5.79 -4.53
CA ILE A 143 3.77 -5.14 -4.92
C ILE A 143 3.33 -4.12 -3.88
N LEU A 144 3.40 -4.44 -2.58
CA LEU A 144 3.05 -3.50 -1.52
C LEU A 144 3.95 -2.25 -1.56
N GLN A 145 5.27 -2.45 -1.67
CA GLN A 145 6.24 -1.35 -1.67
C GLN A 145 6.08 -0.44 -2.89
N ASP A 146 5.98 -1.02 -4.08
CA ASP A 146 5.84 -0.29 -5.35
C ASP A 146 4.48 0.43 -5.44
N SER A 147 3.46 -0.09 -4.73
CA SER A 147 2.14 0.54 -4.63
C SER A 147 2.03 1.60 -3.54
N GLY A 148 3.14 1.90 -2.85
CA GLY A 148 3.17 2.93 -1.81
C GLY A 148 2.53 2.48 -0.49
N PHE A 149 2.64 1.20 -0.14
CA PHE A 149 2.23 0.69 1.17
C PHE A 149 3.43 0.26 2.01
N ILE A 150 3.28 0.38 3.32
CA ILE A 150 4.24 -0.05 4.33
C ILE A 150 3.51 -0.84 5.41
N CYS A 151 4.27 -1.58 6.22
CA CYS A 151 3.74 -2.25 7.40
C CYS A 151 4.33 -1.66 8.67
N PHE A 152 3.54 -1.54 9.72
CA PHE A 152 4.05 -1.40 11.09
C PHE A 152 3.70 -2.64 11.90
N LEU A 153 4.41 -2.88 12.97
CA LEU A 153 4.28 -4.06 13.80
C LEU A 153 3.74 -3.71 15.19
N THR A 154 2.85 -4.55 15.70
CA THR A 154 2.51 -4.59 17.14
C THR A 154 2.96 -5.92 17.68
N VAL A 155 3.68 -5.91 18.81
CA VAL A 155 4.18 -7.13 19.46
C VAL A 155 3.70 -7.19 20.89
N GLY A 156 3.40 -8.41 21.37
CA GLY A 156 2.96 -8.63 22.75
C GLY A 156 2.53 -10.07 22.99
N ASP A 157 2.28 -10.44 24.23
CA ASP A 157 2.01 -11.83 24.66
C ASP A 157 0.82 -12.49 23.96
N LYS A 158 -0.17 -11.68 23.52
CA LYS A 158 -1.39 -12.20 22.92
C LYS A 158 -1.26 -12.38 21.41
N GLU A 159 -0.73 -11.38 20.74
CA GLU A 159 -0.63 -11.38 19.27
C GLU A 159 0.55 -10.53 18.81
N ASN A 160 1.35 -11.09 17.91
CA ASN A 160 2.29 -10.35 17.06
C ASN A 160 1.63 -10.14 15.69
N ARG A 161 1.50 -8.90 15.26
CA ARG A 161 0.78 -8.58 14.04
C ARG A 161 1.46 -7.49 13.23
N ALA A 162 1.47 -7.67 11.90
CA ALA A 162 1.83 -6.65 10.95
C ALA A 162 0.56 -5.99 10.38
N TRP A 163 0.56 -4.67 10.36
CA TRP A 163 -0.55 -3.82 9.93
C TRP A 163 -0.16 -3.06 8.69
N LEU A 164 -0.96 -3.18 7.64
CA LEU A 164 -0.74 -2.52 6.37
C LEU A 164 -1.33 -1.11 6.40
N ILE A 165 -0.52 -0.11 6.03
CA ILE A 165 -0.92 1.30 5.90
C ILE A 165 -0.29 1.92 4.65
N LYS A 166 -0.81 3.05 4.20
CA LYS A 166 -0.19 3.83 3.13
C LYS A 166 1.11 4.46 3.61
N LYS A 167 2.12 4.50 2.78
CA LYS A 167 3.35 5.27 3.02
C LYS A 167 2.99 6.75 3.18
N GLY A 168 3.56 7.38 4.20
CA GLY A 168 3.21 8.75 4.57
C GLY A 168 2.06 8.87 5.56
N SER A 169 1.44 7.75 5.97
CA SER A 169 0.43 7.76 7.05
C SER A 169 1.03 8.22 8.37
N THR A 170 0.27 9.03 9.10
CA THR A 170 0.59 9.50 10.43
C THR A 170 0.37 8.41 11.49
N ALA A 171 0.96 8.55 12.68
CA ALA A 171 0.71 7.67 13.82
C ALA A 171 -0.78 7.64 14.21
N TRP A 172 -1.48 8.76 14.06
CA TRP A 172 -2.91 8.83 14.29
C TRP A 172 -3.70 7.96 13.29
N GLU A 173 -3.39 8.05 12.00
CA GLU A 173 -4.00 7.22 10.95
C GLU A 173 -3.65 5.73 11.14
N ALA A 174 -2.39 5.42 11.46
CA ALA A 174 -1.94 4.07 11.74
C ALA A 174 -2.69 3.44 12.94
N SER A 175 -2.97 4.21 13.99
CA SER A 175 -3.76 3.75 15.13
C SER A 175 -5.19 3.37 14.74
N GLY A 176 -5.76 4.05 13.76
CA GLY A 176 -7.07 3.76 13.17
C GLY A 176 -7.11 2.43 12.41
N ALA A 177 -5.99 2.01 11.83
CA ALA A 177 -5.88 0.70 11.19
C ALA A 177 -6.04 -0.46 12.20
N ILE A 178 -5.74 -0.23 13.48
CA ILE A 178 -5.98 -1.21 14.55
C ILE A 178 -7.45 -1.17 14.99
N HIS A 179 -7.92 0.02 15.40
CA HIS A 179 -9.30 0.23 15.81
C HIS A 179 -9.65 1.72 15.86
N SER A 180 -10.89 2.06 15.48
CA SER A 180 -11.37 3.45 15.49
C SER A 180 -11.34 4.10 16.88
N ASP A 181 -11.53 3.33 17.95
CA ASP A 181 -11.50 3.88 19.32
C ASP A 181 -10.08 4.25 19.76
N ILE A 182 -9.05 3.51 19.30
CA ILE A 182 -7.64 3.86 19.54
C ILE A 182 -7.33 5.20 18.84
N GLN A 183 -7.80 5.36 17.62
CA GLN A 183 -7.63 6.59 16.86
C GLN A 183 -8.33 7.79 17.53
N LYS A 184 -9.58 7.61 17.94
CA LYS A 184 -10.36 8.68 18.63
C LYS A 184 -9.73 9.08 19.96
N GLY A 185 -9.26 8.10 20.74
CA GLY A 185 -8.67 8.32 22.05
C GLY A 185 -7.15 8.55 22.02
N PHE A 186 -6.52 8.69 20.86
CA PHE A 186 -5.07 8.76 20.69
C PHE A 186 -4.41 9.83 21.57
N ILE A 187 -3.37 9.43 22.30
CA ILE A 187 -2.56 10.32 23.15
C ILE A 187 -1.16 10.45 22.58
N ARG A 188 -0.45 9.32 22.42
CA ARG A 188 0.93 9.23 21.95
C ARG A 188 1.18 7.86 21.32
N ALA A 189 2.19 7.78 20.45
CA ALA A 189 2.73 6.52 19.96
C ALA A 189 4.11 6.26 20.62
N GLU A 190 4.30 5.09 21.18
CA GLU A 190 5.61 4.55 21.56
C GLU A 190 6.16 3.82 20.36
N ILE A 191 7.25 4.32 19.80
CA ILE A 191 7.85 3.81 18.55
C ILE A 191 9.26 3.30 18.81
N ILE A 192 9.55 2.10 18.32
CA ILE A 192 10.90 1.54 18.25
C ILE A 192 11.15 1.15 16.79
N SER A 193 12.31 1.53 16.23
CA SER A 193 12.66 1.06 14.89
C SER A 193 12.86 -0.46 14.90
N PHE A 194 12.54 -1.14 13.80
CA PHE A 194 12.74 -2.59 13.71
C PHE A 194 14.18 -3.01 14.02
N ASN A 195 15.15 -2.27 13.50
CA ASN A 195 16.55 -2.57 13.72
C ASN A 195 16.95 -2.43 15.20
N ASP A 196 16.50 -1.35 15.87
CA ASP A 196 16.77 -1.17 17.29
C ASP A 196 16.13 -2.26 18.15
N PHE A 197 14.91 -2.69 17.79
CA PHE A 197 14.21 -3.76 18.48
C PHE A 197 14.95 -5.11 18.38
N ILE A 198 15.40 -5.47 17.16
CA ILE A 198 16.13 -6.73 16.94
C ILE A 198 17.50 -6.68 17.63
N GLN A 199 18.24 -5.58 17.49
CA GLN A 199 19.57 -5.42 18.10
C GLN A 199 19.52 -5.42 19.62
N ALA A 200 18.50 -4.82 20.21
CA ALA A 200 18.33 -4.82 21.67
C ALA A 200 17.87 -6.17 22.23
N GLY A 201 17.27 -7.03 21.40
CA GLY A 201 16.71 -8.31 21.84
C GLY A 201 15.29 -8.22 22.40
N GLY A 202 14.54 -7.17 22.04
CA GLY A 202 13.13 -7.00 22.40
C GLY A 202 12.79 -5.61 22.92
N GLU A 203 11.49 -5.40 23.18
CA GLU A 203 10.93 -4.09 23.56
C GLU A 203 11.52 -3.56 24.88
N THR A 204 11.58 -4.41 25.93
CA THR A 204 12.07 -4.01 27.25
C THR A 204 13.51 -3.55 27.19
N GLN A 205 14.36 -4.28 26.50
CA GLN A 205 15.78 -3.97 26.32
C GLN A 205 15.97 -2.72 25.46
N ALA A 206 15.20 -2.57 24.39
CA ALA A 206 15.22 -1.37 23.55
C ALA A 206 14.81 -0.12 24.36
N LYS A 207 13.81 -0.23 25.22
CA LYS A 207 13.39 0.84 26.12
C LYS A 207 14.48 1.19 27.14
N GLN A 208 15.13 0.21 27.76
CA GLN A 208 16.26 0.43 28.68
C GLN A 208 17.45 1.09 27.99
N ALA A 209 17.68 0.75 26.73
CA ALA A 209 18.72 1.36 25.89
C ALA A 209 18.35 2.76 25.35
N GLY A 210 17.18 3.31 25.73
CA GLY A 210 16.72 4.64 25.27
C GLY A 210 16.33 4.69 23.79
N LYS A 211 16.02 3.55 23.19
CA LYS A 211 15.66 3.43 21.76
C LYS A 211 14.16 3.62 21.49
N MET A 212 13.33 3.64 22.53
CA MET A 212 11.92 3.93 22.41
C MET A 212 11.68 5.43 22.38
N ARG A 213 10.98 5.90 21.35
CA ARG A 213 10.58 7.29 21.17
C ARG A 213 9.10 7.46 21.51
N LEU A 214 8.75 8.61 22.07
CA LEU A 214 7.37 9.03 22.28
C LEU A 214 7.00 10.04 21.21
N GLU A 215 6.19 9.61 20.26
CA GLU A 215 5.84 10.38 19.08
C GLU A 215 4.42 10.98 19.19
N SER A 216 4.20 12.11 18.51
CA SER A 216 2.90 12.78 18.44
C SER A 216 2.01 12.12 17.37
N LYS A 217 0.77 12.61 17.25
CA LYS A 217 -0.18 12.14 16.24
C LYS A 217 0.27 12.42 14.80
N GLU A 218 1.13 13.42 14.60
CA GLU A 218 1.65 13.84 13.29
C GLU A 218 2.90 13.06 12.85
N TYR A 219 3.46 12.19 13.70
CA TYR A 219 4.62 11.37 13.33
C TYR A 219 4.31 10.53 12.08
N ILE A 220 5.15 10.63 11.07
CA ILE A 220 5.03 9.83 9.84
C ILE A 220 5.63 8.45 10.08
N MET A 221 4.77 7.44 10.06
CA MET A 221 5.16 6.05 10.27
C MET A 221 6.20 5.59 9.25
N GLN A 222 7.22 4.89 9.76
CA GLN A 222 8.24 4.27 8.94
C GLN A 222 7.95 2.77 8.75
N ASP A 223 8.45 2.20 7.65
CA ASP A 223 8.24 0.77 7.37
C ASP A 223 8.91 -0.09 8.45
N ALA A 224 8.15 -1.03 8.97
CA ALA A 224 8.46 -1.91 10.09
C ALA A 224 8.66 -1.24 11.46
N ASP A 225 8.21 0.00 11.66
CA ASP A 225 8.13 0.55 13.02
C ASP A 225 7.35 -0.40 13.94
N LEU A 226 7.91 -0.69 15.11
CA LEU A 226 7.15 -1.31 16.20
C LEU A 226 6.42 -0.20 16.95
N ALA A 227 5.10 -0.32 17.03
CA ALA A 227 4.24 0.72 17.59
C ALA A 227 3.36 0.20 18.72
N ASN A 228 3.28 0.98 19.79
CA ASN A 228 2.28 0.84 20.84
C ASN A 228 1.58 2.18 21.03
N PHE A 229 0.28 2.23 20.79
CA PHE A 229 -0.50 3.45 20.87
C PHE A 229 -1.14 3.61 22.25
N ARG A 230 -0.79 4.70 22.95
CA ARG A 230 -1.45 5.11 24.18
C ARG A 230 -2.72 5.88 23.85
N PHE A 231 -3.83 5.47 24.44
CA PHE A 231 -5.14 6.08 24.18
C PHE A 231 -6.03 6.07 25.42
N ASN A 232 -6.94 7.02 25.48
CA ASN A 232 -8.05 7.04 26.45
C ASN A 232 -9.23 6.24 25.91
N LYS A 233 -9.89 5.47 26.78
CA LYS A 233 -11.14 4.78 26.47
C LYS A 233 -12.33 5.72 26.51
#